data_55d0240e9f7250af4fc78258e8a09378
#
_entry.id   55d0240e9f7250af4fc78258e8a09378
#
_cell.length_a   1.000
_cell.length_b   1.000
_cell.length_c   1.000
_cell.angle_alpha   90.00
_cell.angle_beta   90.00
_cell.angle_gamma   90.00
#
_symmetry.space_group_name_H-M   'P 1'
#
loop_
_entity.id
_entity.type
_entity.pdbx_description
1 polymer ?
#
loop_
_entity_poly.entity_id
_entity_poly.type
_entity_poly.pdbx_seq_one_letter_code
_entity_poly.pdbx_strand_id
1 'polypeptide(L)' 'FGSLTAARRGGTTIALTVLNQYALVGEQPIIPSCYWYMVHGSTPEEVRADAEGMRIAYTLGKRMAEYTQRLC' A
#
# COMPACT_ATOMS: atom_id res chain seq x y z
N PHE A 1 -9.69 -3.79 1.85
CA PHE A 1 -8.35 -4.39 1.75
C PHE A 1 -7.36 -3.38 1.20
N GLY A 2 -6.26 -3.24 1.89
CA GLY A 2 -5.15 -2.43 1.42
C GLY A 2 -3.85 -3.16 1.67
N SER A 3 -2.88 -2.99 0.79
CA SER A 3 -1.59 -3.62 0.92
C SER A 3 -0.48 -2.61 0.63
N LEU A 4 0.71 -2.90 1.11
CA LEU A 4 1.87 -2.03 0.93
C LEU A 4 3.10 -2.91 0.76
N THR A 5 3.98 -2.55 -0.14
CA THR A 5 5.23 -3.28 -0.36
C THR A 5 6.41 -2.34 -0.26
N ALA A 6 7.55 -2.89 0.10
CA ALA A 6 8.80 -2.14 0.16
C ALA A 6 9.87 -2.91 -0.61
N ALA A 7 10.72 -2.19 -1.31
CA ALA A 7 11.81 -2.79 -2.05
C ALA A 7 12.97 -1.82 -2.14
N ARG A 8 14.15 -2.36 -2.36
CA ARG A 8 15.34 -1.55 -2.55
C ARG A 8 15.31 -0.82 -3.89
N ARG A 9 14.80 -1.46 -4.93
CA ARG A 9 14.82 -0.90 -6.29
C ARG A 9 13.47 -1.02 -7.00
N GLY A 10 12.92 -2.23 -7.14
CA GLY A 10 11.73 -2.44 -7.91
C GLY A 10 11.07 -3.78 -7.64
N GLY A 11 10.13 -4.17 -8.49
CA GLY A 11 9.36 -5.41 -8.33
C GLY A 11 8.12 -5.24 -7.48
N THR A 12 7.90 -4.07 -6.90
CA THR A 12 6.77 -3.84 -5.99
C THR A 12 5.43 -3.85 -6.72
N THR A 13 5.38 -3.41 -7.98
CA THR A 13 4.12 -3.41 -8.75
C THR A 13 3.60 -4.83 -8.95
N ILE A 14 4.48 -5.77 -9.30
CA ILE A 14 4.10 -7.17 -9.45
C ILE A 14 3.67 -7.76 -8.11
N ALA A 15 4.40 -7.44 -7.04
CA ALA A 15 4.04 -7.89 -5.69
C ALA A 15 2.66 -7.37 -5.29
N LEU A 16 2.33 -6.12 -5.60
CA LEU A 16 1.02 -5.56 -5.32
C LEU A 16 -0.07 -6.27 -6.09
N THR A 17 0.18 -6.63 -7.35
CA THR A 17 -0.77 -7.37 -8.16
C THR A 17 -1.10 -8.72 -7.51
N VAL A 18 -0.09 -9.43 -7.02
CA VAL A 18 -0.27 -10.70 -6.33
C VAL A 18 -1.09 -10.50 -5.04
N LEU A 19 -0.75 -9.48 -4.24
CA LEU A 19 -1.46 -9.21 -3.00
C LEU A 19 -2.93 -8.86 -3.25
N ASN A 20 -3.22 -8.08 -4.28
CA ASN A 20 -4.58 -7.69 -4.60
C ASN A 20 -5.44 -8.87 -5.05
N GLN A 21 -4.83 -9.92 -5.61
CA GLN A 21 -5.57 -11.13 -5.97
C GLN A 21 -6.17 -11.81 -4.75
N TYR A 22 -5.51 -11.74 -3.59
CA TYR A 22 -6.08 -12.28 -2.36
C TYR A 22 -7.37 -11.54 -1.97
N ALA A 23 -7.39 -10.22 -2.15
CA ALA A 23 -8.59 -9.44 -1.87
C ALA A 23 -9.74 -9.83 -2.81
N LEU A 24 -9.45 -10.05 -4.08
CA LEU A 24 -10.46 -10.43 -5.06
C LEU A 24 -11.06 -11.80 -4.76
N VAL A 25 -10.23 -12.77 -4.37
CA VAL A 25 -10.71 -14.09 -3.98
C VAL A 25 -11.58 -14.02 -2.73
N GLY A 26 -11.21 -13.13 -1.78
CA GLY A 26 -11.98 -12.94 -0.56
C GLY A 26 -13.18 -12.02 -0.69
N GLU A 27 -13.48 -11.57 -1.90
CA GLU A 27 -14.59 -10.65 -2.18
C GLU A 27 -14.49 -9.35 -1.37
N GLN A 28 -13.26 -8.87 -1.18
CA GLN A 28 -12.99 -7.66 -0.42
C GLN A 28 -12.73 -6.48 -1.34
N PRO A 29 -13.24 -5.28 -1.02
CA PRO A 29 -12.90 -4.10 -1.80
C PRO A 29 -11.42 -3.75 -1.60
N ILE A 30 -10.79 -3.28 -2.68
CA ILE A 30 -9.40 -2.84 -2.66
C ILE A 30 -9.39 -1.33 -2.50
N ILE A 31 -8.70 -0.83 -1.49
CA ILE A 31 -8.62 0.59 -1.19
C ILE A 31 -7.40 1.20 -1.87
N PRO A 32 -7.57 2.22 -2.70
CA PRO A 32 -6.44 2.86 -3.38
C PRO A 32 -5.75 3.89 -2.50
N SER A 33 -4.51 4.20 -2.83
CA SER A 33 -3.79 5.34 -2.29
C SER A 33 -3.59 6.36 -3.42
N CYS A 34 -2.72 7.35 -3.20
CA CYS A 34 -2.47 8.38 -4.21
C CYS A 34 -1.56 7.89 -5.34
N TYR A 35 -0.94 6.74 -5.18
CA TYR A 35 -0.09 6.12 -6.18
C TYR A 35 -0.02 4.63 -5.87
N TRP A 36 0.80 3.85 -6.58
CA TRP A 36 1.02 2.46 -6.23
C TRP A 36 1.59 2.36 -4.82
N TYR A 37 1.08 1.40 -4.03
CA TYR A 37 1.38 1.29 -2.60
C TYR A 37 2.77 0.70 -2.37
N MET A 38 3.80 1.52 -2.47
CA MET A 38 5.16 1.04 -2.34
C MET A 38 6.04 2.06 -1.62
N VAL A 39 7.04 1.54 -0.91
CA VAL A 39 8.06 2.33 -0.25
C VAL A 39 9.41 1.73 -0.64
N HIS A 40 10.41 2.54 -0.82
CA HIS A 40 11.73 2.09 -1.24
C HIS A 40 12.77 2.26 -0.14
N GLY A 41 13.61 1.25 0.02
CA GLY A 41 14.69 1.28 1.00
C GLY A 41 15.10 -0.13 1.38
N SER A 42 16.36 -0.30 1.78
CA SER A 42 16.89 -1.58 2.25
C SER A 42 17.05 -1.64 3.78
N THR A 43 16.86 -0.51 4.46
CA THR A 43 16.89 -0.42 5.92
C THR A 43 15.69 0.39 6.39
N PRO A 44 15.29 0.29 7.69
CA PRO A 44 14.20 1.12 8.20
C PRO A 44 14.44 2.62 8.03
N GLU A 45 15.67 3.06 8.15
CA GLU A 45 16.02 4.48 7.99
C GLU A 45 15.82 4.93 6.55
N GLU A 46 16.22 4.12 5.58
CA GLU A 46 16.03 4.42 4.16
C GLU A 46 14.56 4.47 3.79
N VAL A 47 13.76 3.56 4.34
CA VAL A 47 12.32 3.55 4.11
C VAL A 47 11.69 4.84 4.63
N ARG A 48 12.07 5.28 5.82
CA ARG A 48 11.56 6.52 6.40
C ARG A 48 11.99 7.75 5.62
N ALA A 49 13.13 7.68 4.93
CA ALA A 49 13.62 8.78 4.11
C ALA A 49 12.90 8.87 2.76
N ASP A 50 12.16 7.86 2.36
CA ASP A 50 11.36 7.89 1.12
C ASP A 50 10.10 8.72 1.36
N ALA A 51 10.19 10.03 1.11
CA ALA A 51 9.09 10.95 1.37
C ALA A 51 7.84 10.61 0.56
N GLU A 52 8.00 10.23 -0.70
CA GLU A 52 6.88 9.84 -1.55
C GLU A 52 6.23 8.56 -1.03
N GLY A 53 7.03 7.55 -0.69
CA GLY A 53 6.53 6.30 -0.15
C GLY A 53 5.81 6.48 1.17
N MET A 54 6.36 7.31 2.06
CA MET A 54 5.71 7.59 3.34
C MET A 54 4.38 8.32 3.15
N ARG A 55 4.29 9.24 2.19
CA ARG A 55 3.04 9.91 1.87
C ARG A 55 2.00 8.91 1.33
N ILE A 56 2.44 7.98 0.48
CA ILE A 56 1.57 6.94 -0.06
C ILE A 56 1.02 6.07 1.07
N ALA A 57 1.88 5.66 1.99
CA ALA A 57 1.48 4.83 3.13
C ALA A 57 0.50 5.57 4.04
N TYR A 58 0.77 6.83 4.34
CA TYR A 58 -0.12 7.65 5.16
C TYR A 58 -1.50 7.80 4.51
N THR A 59 -1.52 8.11 3.20
CA THR A 59 -2.77 8.28 2.45
C THR A 59 -3.57 6.98 2.43
N LEU A 60 -2.90 5.84 2.24
CA LEU A 60 -3.56 4.55 2.27
C LEU A 60 -4.22 4.30 3.61
N GLY A 61 -3.49 4.51 4.71
CA GLY A 61 -4.04 4.32 6.05
C GLY A 61 -5.23 5.24 6.33
N LYS A 62 -5.13 6.50 5.92
CA LYS A 62 -6.23 7.45 6.07
C LYS A 62 -7.47 7.00 5.31
N ARG A 63 -7.30 6.57 4.06
CA ARG A 63 -8.42 6.09 3.25
C ARG A 63 -9.01 4.80 3.80
N MET A 64 -8.17 3.90 4.32
CA MET A 64 -8.66 2.68 4.95
C MET A 64 -9.60 3.02 6.11
N ALA A 65 -9.23 3.98 6.94
CA ALA A 65 -10.07 4.40 8.06
C ALA A 65 -11.39 4.99 7.56
N GLU A 66 -11.34 5.86 6.55
CA GLU A 66 -12.54 6.49 5.98
C GLU A 66 -13.50 5.46 5.40
N TYR A 67 -12.99 4.52 4.60
CA TYR A 67 -13.83 3.50 3.99
C TYR A 67 -14.39 2.53 5.02
N THR A 68 -13.62 2.20 6.05
CA THR A 68 -14.08 1.34 7.13
C THR A 68 -15.29 1.97 7.82
N GLN A 69 -15.26 3.27 8.08
CA GLN A 69 -16.37 3.97 8.70
C GLN A 69 -17.62 3.97 7.82
N ARG A 70 -17.44 4.05 6.50
CA ARG A 70 -18.57 4.10 5.56
C ARG A 70 -19.19 2.73 5.31
N LEU A 71 -18.37 1.68 5.30
CA LEU A 71 -18.83 0.34 4.95
C LEU A 71 -19.25 -0.48 6.16
N CYS A 72 -18.86 -0.06 7.33
CA CYS A 72 -19.27 -0.67 8.59
C CYS A 72 -20.12 0.31 9.39
#